data_c8125f95e22ffdb4597fb30b3331e924
#
_entry.id   c8125f95e22ffdb4597fb30b3331e924
#
_cell.length_a   1.000
_cell.length_b   1.000
_cell.length_c   1.000
_cell.angle_alpha   90.00
_cell.angle_beta   90.00
_cell.angle_gamma   90.00
#
_symmetry.space_group_name_H-M   'P 1'
#
loop_
_entity.id
_entity.type
_entity.pdbx_description
1 polymer ?
#
loop_
_entity_poly.entity_id
_entity_poly.type
_entity_poly.pdbx_seq_one_letter_code
_entity_poly.pdbx_strand_id
1 'polypeptide(L)'
;MSSESLDSIDAKLSEMLTNSMRIYDLAMNCLLGDTNLDSVRDDLYSTDKKINELHRDVRREMIIHSAVNSRNLDIPLLLSYMTMSKDIERIGDYCKNLFEIAETGNTFTQGDELDNYIELRNDIGKL
;
A
#
# COMPACT_ATOMS: atom_id res chain seq x y z
N MET A 1 -12.14 -9.95 23.86
CA MET A 1 -10.90 -10.68 23.74
C MET A 1 -9.87 -9.92 22.95
N SER A 2 -8.81 -9.51 23.62
CA SER A 2 -7.78 -8.67 22.99
C SER A 2 -7.05 -9.38 21.86
N SER A 3 -6.82 -10.72 21.97
CA SER A 3 -6.11 -11.48 20.94
C SER A 3 -6.89 -11.56 19.63
N GLU A 4 -8.21 -11.70 19.68
CA GLU A 4 -9.04 -11.77 18.48
C GLU A 4 -9.04 -10.46 17.71
N SER A 5 -9.14 -9.32 18.41
CA SER A 5 -9.12 -8.02 17.76
C SER A 5 -7.74 -7.72 17.16
N LEU A 6 -6.67 -8.12 17.83
CA LEU A 6 -5.31 -7.96 17.29
C LEU A 6 -5.08 -8.85 16.08
N ASP A 7 -5.59 -10.08 16.09
CA ASP A 7 -5.51 -10.99 14.95
C ASP A 7 -6.25 -10.43 13.74
N SER A 8 -7.40 -9.79 13.95
CA SER A 8 -8.16 -9.15 12.89
C SER A 8 -7.38 -7.98 12.28
N ILE A 9 -6.75 -7.17 13.11
CA ILE A 9 -5.91 -6.05 12.66
C ILE A 9 -4.72 -6.59 11.86
N ASP A 10 -4.03 -7.61 12.36
CA ASP A 10 -2.92 -8.25 11.66
C ASP A 10 -3.33 -8.77 10.29
N ALA A 11 -4.47 -9.46 10.22
CA ALA A 11 -4.97 -10.01 8.96
C ALA A 11 -5.24 -8.91 7.94
N LYS A 12 -5.84 -7.80 8.38
CA LYS A 12 -6.14 -6.67 7.50
C LYS A 12 -4.88 -5.96 7.04
N LEU A 13 -3.89 -5.79 7.92
CA LEU A 13 -2.60 -5.22 7.54
C LEU A 13 -1.89 -6.08 6.51
N SER A 14 -1.93 -7.40 6.68
CA SER A 14 -1.36 -8.34 5.70
C SER A 14 -2.06 -8.24 4.35
N GLU A 15 -3.39 -8.10 4.36
CA GLU A 15 -4.17 -7.93 3.14
C GLU A 15 -3.86 -6.58 2.47
N MET A 16 -3.70 -5.50 3.24
CA MET A 16 -3.26 -4.21 2.72
C MET A 16 -1.91 -4.32 2.03
N LEU A 17 -0.96 -5.01 2.67
CA LEU A 17 0.38 -5.18 2.12
C LEU A 17 0.34 -5.97 0.81
N THR A 18 -0.41 -7.07 0.78
CA THR A 18 -0.57 -7.88 -0.43
C THR A 18 -1.14 -7.04 -1.58
N ASN A 19 -2.16 -6.24 -1.30
CA ASN A 19 -2.77 -5.38 -2.30
C ASN A 19 -1.83 -4.27 -2.76
N SER A 20 -1.02 -3.70 -1.86
CA SER A 20 -0.05 -2.68 -2.25
C SER A 20 1.07 -3.25 -3.13
N MET A 21 1.49 -4.48 -2.89
CA MET A 21 2.44 -5.17 -3.76
C MET A 21 1.84 -5.40 -5.15
N ARG A 22 0.56 -5.72 -5.23
CA ARG A 22 -0.15 -5.86 -6.49
C ARG A 22 -0.16 -4.54 -7.28
N ILE A 23 -0.48 -3.42 -6.62
CA ILE A 23 -0.44 -2.10 -7.26
C ILE A 23 0.95 -1.78 -7.78
N TYR A 24 1.96 -2.08 -6.99
CA TYR A 24 3.36 -1.89 -7.38
C TYR A 24 3.69 -2.63 -8.67
N ASP A 25 3.34 -3.92 -8.73
CA ASP A 25 3.60 -4.73 -9.92
C ASP A 25 2.86 -4.20 -11.15
N LEU A 26 1.59 -3.83 -10.98
CA LEU A 26 0.78 -3.27 -12.06
C LEU A 26 1.37 -1.96 -12.58
N ALA A 27 1.74 -1.07 -11.67
CA ALA A 27 2.30 0.23 -12.02
C ALA A 27 3.65 0.09 -12.73
N MET A 28 4.51 -0.79 -12.24
CA MET A 28 5.82 -1.01 -12.84
C MET A 28 5.72 -1.63 -14.22
N ASN A 29 4.80 -2.57 -14.42
CA ASN A 29 4.56 -3.17 -15.73
C ASN A 29 4.10 -2.10 -16.74
N CYS A 30 3.27 -1.16 -16.31
CA CYS A 30 2.84 -0.05 -17.16
C CYS A 30 3.99 0.88 -17.52
N LEU A 31 4.85 1.22 -16.56
CA LEU A 31 6.01 2.08 -16.80
C LEU A 31 6.99 1.46 -17.76
N LEU A 32 7.16 0.14 -17.70
CA LEU A 32 8.08 -0.59 -18.57
C LEU A 32 7.49 -0.86 -19.96
N GLY A 33 6.22 -0.47 -20.17
CA GLY A 33 5.57 -0.56 -21.48
C GLY A 33 5.05 -1.94 -21.84
N ASP A 34 5.05 -2.88 -20.90
CA ASP A 34 4.69 -4.28 -21.17
C ASP A 34 3.20 -4.55 -21.06
N THR A 35 2.40 -3.55 -20.63
CA THR A 35 0.99 -3.79 -20.31
C THR A 35 0.11 -2.69 -20.89
N ASN A 36 -1.10 -3.09 -21.30
CA ASN A 36 -2.12 -2.15 -21.76
C ASN A 36 -2.64 -1.32 -20.57
N LEU A 37 -2.52 0.01 -20.66
CA LEU A 37 -2.93 0.93 -19.60
C LEU A 37 -4.42 0.80 -19.27
N ASP A 38 -5.28 0.63 -20.27
CA ASP A 38 -6.71 0.56 -20.04
C ASP A 38 -7.11 -0.68 -19.26
N SER A 39 -6.44 -1.81 -19.51
CA SER A 39 -6.73 -3.05 -18.79
C SER A 39 -6.24 -3.01 -17.35
N VAL A 40 -5.20 -2.24 -17.08
CA VAL A 40 -4.59 -2.13 -15.74
C VAL A 40 -5.26 -1.08 -14.88
N ARG A 41 -5.77 0.00 -15.49
CA ARG A 41 -6.35 1.14 -14.77
C ARG A 41 -7.43 0.71 -13.78
N ASP A 42 -8.38 -0.07 -14.24
CA ASP A 42 -9.50 -0.51 -13.41
C ASP A 42 -9.03 -1.38 -12.25
N ASP A 43 -8.11 -2.31 -12.52
CA ASP A 43 -7.52 -3.17 -11.49
C ASP A 43 -6.75 -2.35 -10.46
N LEU A 44 -5.97 -1.38 -10.92
CA LEU A 44 -5.16 -0.56 -10.04
C LEU A 44 -6.04 0.29 -9.13
N TYR A 45 -7.03 0.98 -9.67
CA TYR A 45 -7.89 1.83 -8.87
C TYR A 45 -8.82 1.05 -7.96
N SER A 46 -9.31 -0.12 -8.38
CA SER A 46 -10.11 -0.96 -7.49
C SER A 46 -9.27 -1.53 -6.34
N THR A 47 -8.02 -1.87 -6.60
CA THR A 47 -7.10 -2.36 -5.57
C THR A 47 -6.74 -1.24 -4.60
N ASP A 48 -6.49 -0.03 -5.10
CA ASP A 48 -6.23 1.16 -4.27
C ASP A 48 -7.42 1.46 -3.37
N LYS A 49 -8.63 1.38 -3.90
CA LYS A 49 -9.86 1.55 -3.11
C LYS A 49 -9.95 0.53 -1.99
N LYS A 50 -9.60 -0.71 -2.27
CA LYS A 50 -9.61 -1.77 -1.26
C LYS A 50 -8.59 -1.50 -0.16
N ILE A 51 -7.40 -1.02 -0.51
CA ILE A 51 -6.39 -0.63 0.48
C ILE A 51 -6.92 0.48 1.39
N ASN A 52 -7.57 1.48 0.82
CA ASN A 52 -8.13 2.59 1.58
C ASN A 52 -9.25 2.12 2.52
N GLU A 53 -10.09 1.20 2.09
CA GLU A 53 -11.14 0.61 2.92
C GLU A 53 -10.55 -0.21 4.07
N LEU A 54 -9.55 -1.02 3.79
CA LEU A 54 -8.84 -1.80 4.81
C LEU A 54 -8.14 -0.89 5.81
N HIS A 55 -7.52 0.18 5.34
CA HIS A 55 -6.86 1.16 6.22
C HIS A 55 -7.86 1.79 7.18
N ARG A 56 -9.03 2.15 6.67
CA ARG A 56 -10.11 2.71 7.49
C ARG A 56 -10.58 1.70 8.53
N ASP A 57 -10.75 0.44 8.13
CA ASP A 57 -11.17 -0.62 9.05
C ASP A 57 -10.13 -0.88 10.13
N VAL A 58 -8.85 -0.91 9.77
CA VAL A 58 -7.75 -1.07 10.74
C VAL A 58 -7.79 0.05 11.77
N ARG A 59 -7.93 1.29 11.33
CA ARG A 59 -8.00 2.44 12.26
C ARG A 59 -9.20 2.34 13.19
N ARG A 60 -10.36 1.95 12.65
CA ARG A 60 -11.57 1.76 13.46
C ARG A 60 -11.37 0.65 14.49
N GLU A 61 -10.82 -0.48 14.07
CA GLU A 61 -10.58 -1.60 14.97
C GLU A 61 -9.56 -1.26 16.06
N MET A 62 -8.54 -0.47 15.73
CA MET A 62 -7.58 -0.01 16.73
C MET A 62 -8.23 0.88 17.77
N ILE A 63 -9.13 1.76 17.37
CA ILE A 63 -9.87 2.63 18.28
C ILE A 63 -10.75 1.79 19.20
N ILE A 64 -11.48 0.84 18.64
CA ILE A 64 -12.38 -0.04 19.41
C ILE A 64 -11.56 -0.90 20.38
N HIS A 65 -10.47 -1.48 19.91
CA HIS A 65 -9.59 -2.29 20.76
C HIS A 65 -9.05 -1.46 21.93
N SER A 66 -8.63 -0.23 21.67
CA SER A 66 -8.11 0.65 22.71
C SER A 66 -9.17 1.01 23.75
N ALA A 67 -10.40 1.26 23.30
CA ALA A 67 -11.50 1.59 24.20
C ALA A 67 -11.89 0.40 25.09
N VAL A 68 -11.93 -0.80 24.52
CA VAL A 68 -12.34 -2.02 25.25
C VAL A 68 -11.26 -2.50 26.21
N ASN A 69 -9.99 -2.32 25.87
CA ASN A 69 -8.86 -2.84 26.63
C ASN A 69 -8.01 -1.73 27.25
N SER A 70 -8.62 -0.61 27.66
CA SER A 70 -7.92 0.59 28.09
C SER A 70 -6.91 0.38 29.22
N ARG A 71 -7.09 -0.65 30.04
CA ARG A 71 -6.20 -0.94 31.17
C ARG A 71 -5.02 -1.84 30.79
N ASN A 72 -5.09 -2.52 29.65
CA ASN A 72 -4.12 -3.54 29.26
C ASN A 72 -3.67 -3.34 27.80
N LEU A 73 -3.39 -2.09 27.43
CA LEU A 73 -2.96 -1.78 26.07
C LEU A 73 -1.49 -2.07 25.88
N ASP A 74 -1.17 -2.76 24.78
CA ASP A 74 0.18 -2.86 24.29
C ASP A 74 0.43 -1.65 23.38
N ILE A 75 0.85 -0.55 23.97
CA ILE A 75 1.07 0.71 23.25
C ILE A 75 2.11 0.58 22.15
N PRO A 76 3.29 -0.05 22.38
CA PRO A 76 4.26 -0.23 21.30
C PRO A 76 3.70 -1.01 20.12
N LEU A 77 2.90 -2.04 20.35
CA LEU A 77 2.29 -2.83 19.29
C LEU A 77 1.31 -1.99 18.47
N LEU A 78 0.46 -1.22 19.14
CA LEU A 78 -0.52 -0.36 18.47
C LEU A 78 0.17 0.73 17.64
N LEU A 79 1.24 1.32 18.17
CA LEU A 79 2.04 2.29 17.42
C LEU A 79 2.69 1.67 16.19
N SER A 80 3.15 0.42 16.31
CA SER A 80 3.70 -0.32 15.18
C SER A 80 2.65 -0.54 14.09
N TYR A 81 1.44 -0.91 14.47
CA TYR A 81 0.33 -1.07 13.52
C TYR A 81 -0.01 0.23 12.81
N MET A 82 -0.05 1.35 13.55
CA MET A 82 -0.31 2.66 12.96
C MET A 82 0.77 3.03 11.94
N THR A 83 2.03 2.82 12.28
CA THR A 83 3.16 3.10 11.41
C THR A 83 3.10 2.23 10.15
N MET A 84 2.86 0.94 10.31
CA MET A 84 2.75 0.00 9.19
C MET A 84 1.62 0.40 8.24
N SER A 85 0.45 0.74 8.77
CA SER A 85 -0.69 1.11 7.92
C SER A 85 -0.40 2.37 7.11
N LYS A 86 0.28 3.35 7.71
CA LYS A 86 0.69 4.57 7.00
C LYS A 86 1.74 4.28 5.93
N ASP A 87 2.69 3.42 6.22
CA ASP A 87 3.74 3.07 5.26
C ASP A 87 3.16 2.33 4.06
N ILE A 88 2.21 1.42 4.29
CA ILE A 88 1.53 0.69 3.22
C ILE A 88 0.72 1.64 2.35
N GLU A 89 -0.01 2.58 2.97
CA GLU A 89 -0.76 3.59 2.23
C GLU A 89 0.17 4.45 1.37
N ARG A 90 1.32 4.82 1.92
CA ARG A 90 2.32 5.61 1.18
C ARG A 90 2.85 4.86 -0.04
N ILE A 91 3.12 3.56 0.10
CA ILE A 91 3.53 2.71 -1.02
C ILE A 91 2.46 2.73 -2.12
N GLY A 92 1.20 2.58 -1.73
CA GLY A 92 0.08 2.63 -2.67
C GLY A 92 0.01 3.96 -3.40
N ASP A 93 0.19 5.07 -2.70
CA ASP A 93 0.17 6.41 -3.29
C ASP A 93 1.32 6.62 -4.29
N TYR A 94 2.52 6.16 -3.95
CA TYR A 94 3.66 6.22 -4.87
C TYR A 94 3.39 5.43 -6.14
N CYS A 95 2.87 4.23 -6.01
CA CYS A 95 2.58 3.37 -7.16
C CYS A 95 1.50 3.97 -8.05
N LYS A 96 0.49 4.59 -7.45
CA LYS A 96 -0.57 5.29 -8.17
C LYS A 96 0.01 6.47 -8.96
N ASN A 97 0.92 7.22 -8.36
CA ASN A 97 1.61 8.31 -9.05
C ASN A 97 2.45 7.81 -10.21
N LEU A 98 3.15 6.68 -10.05
CA LEU A 98 3.90 6.05 -11.13
C LEU A 98 2.99 5.65 -12.29
N PHE A 99 1.82 5.11 -11.98
CA PHE A 99 0.83 4.77 -13.00
C PHE A 99 0.34 6.01 -13.73
N GLU A 100 0.07 7.10 -13.03
CA GLU A 100 -0.38 8.36 -13.63
C GLU A 100 0.68 8.92 -14.58
N ILE A 101 1.96 8.79 -14.24
CA ILE A 101 3.06 9.16 -15.14
C ILE A 101 3.04 8.31 -16.41
N ALA A 102 2.85 7.01 -16.29
CA ALA A 102 2.74 6.12 -17.44
C ALA A 102 1.54 6.48 -18.32
N GLU A 103 0.43 6.86 -17.69
CA GLU A 103 -0.81 7.27 -18.35
C GLU A 103 -0.61 8.53 -19.21
N THR A 104 0.23 9.46 -18.76
CA THR A 104 0.48 10.69 -19.50
C THR A 104 1.38 10.48 -20.72
N GLY A 105 1.85 9.26 -20.95
CA GLY A 105 2.71 8.94 -22.07
C GLY A 105 4.16 9.34 -21.89
N ASN A 106 4.54 9.72 -20.67
CA ASN A 106 5.95 9.99 -20.36
C ASN A 106 6.70 8.68 -20.28
N THR A 107 7.31 8.28 -21.38
CA THR A 107 8.19 7.13 -21.39
C THR A 107 9.57 7.56 -20.92
N PHE A 108 10.20 6.73 -20.08
CA PHE A 108 11.55 7.01 -19.59
C PHE A 108 12.54 6.62 -20.66
N THR A 109 12.77 7.54 -21.59
CA THR A 109 13.72 7.34 -22.68
C THR A 109 15.11 7.86 -22.33
N GLN A 110 15.22 8.63 -21.24
CA GLN A 110 16.49 9.19 -20.77
C GLN A 110 16.99 8.34 -19.60
N GLY A 111 18.28 7.98 -19.66
CA GLY A 111 18.88 7.08 -18.70
C GLY A 111 18.77 7.53 -17.25
N ASP A 112 18.90 8.84 -17.00
CA ASP A 112 18.85 9.37 -15.63
C ASP A 112 17.48 9.17 -14.98
N GLU A 113 16.41 9.38 -15.72
CA GLU A 113 15.05 9.18 -15.22
C GLU A 113 14.78 7.70 -14.95
N LEU A 114 15.18 6.84 -15.88
CA LEU A 114 15.03 5.40 -15.72
C LEU A 114 15.82 4.90 -14.52
N ASP A 115 17.05 5.37 -14.33
CA ASP A 115 17.88 4.98 -13.19
C ASP A 115 17.25 5.39 -11.88
N ASN A 116 16.65 6.58 -11.79
CA ASN A 116 15.95 7.05 -10.60
C ASN A 116 14.76 6.16 -10.27
N TYR A 117 14.01 5.72 -11.26
CA TYR A 117 12.88 4.82 -11.04
C TYR A 117 13.30 3.41 -10.65
N ILE A 118 14.38 2.92 -11.22
CA ILE A 118 14.95 1.62 -10.82
C ILE A 118 15.40 1.69 -9.37
N GLU A 119 16.03 2.78 -8.97
CA GLU A 119 16.46 2.98 -7.58
C GLU A 119 15.27 3.02 -6.64
N LEU A 120 14.21 3.76 -6.97
CA LEU A 120 12.99 3.81 -6.19
C LEU A 120 12.35 2.42 -6.08
N ARG A 121 12.30 1.68 -7.18
CA ARG A 121 11.80 0.31 -7.20
C ARG A 121 12.57 -0.58 -6.23
N ASN A 122 13.89 -0.47 -6.22
CA ASN A 122 14.73 -1.26 -5.31
C ASN A 122 14.48 -0.88 -3.85
N ASP A 123 14.31 0.41 -3.57
CA ASP A 123 14.03 0.89 -2.22
C ASP A 123 12.68 0.37 -1.72
N ILE A 124 11.65 0.41 -2.54
CA ILE A 124 10.32 -0.14 -2.21
C ILE A 124 10.42 -1.65 -1.99
N GLY A 125 11.17 -2.34 -2.82
CA GLY A 125 11.35 -3.79 -2.72
C GLY A 125 12.05 -4.24 -1.44
N LYS A 126 12.74 -3.34 -0.74
CA LYS A 126 13.39 -3.62 0.54
C LYS A 126 12.47 -3.48 1.75
N LEU A 127 11.30 -2.90 1.55
CA LEU A 127 10.32 -2.78 2.61
C LEU A 127 9.66 -4.13 2.89
#